data_ed61010cfd347ec0c8a2fc33d85802f7
#
_entry.id   ed61010cfd347ec0c8a2fc33d85802f7
#
_cell.length_a   1.000
_cell.length_b   1.000
_cell.length_c   1.000
_cell.angle_alpha   90.00
_cell.angle_beta   90.00
_cell.angle_gamma   90.00
#
_symmetry.space_group_name_H-M   'P 1'
#
loop_
_entity.id
_entity.type
_entity.pdbx_description
1 polymer ?
#
loop_
_entity_poly.entity_id
_entity_poly.type
_entity_poly.pdbx_seq_one_letter_code
_entity_poly.pdbx_strand_id
1 'polypeptide(L)'
;SFGTSKWEFTEGQTTRCAALAKQFDAISVREDSGVVLCKKYLGVDAVHLLDPTMLLNKEDYIRLVEQEQIPSSEKKLMTYILDQSEEKQAIVRKISQTLSLSPNVVMPEKNFAQVGKKDIDQCVFPPVTDWLRGFMDAEYVVTDSFHGTVFSIIFNKPFVVMANRERGMARFTSLLKKFELEERWVHSLEDVTEQKLHDSVNFEKVNRIWNIEREKAKRFLIESLDL
;
A
#
# COMPACT_ATOMS: atom_id res chain seq x y z
N SER A 1 -8.89 9.87 2.57
CA SER A 1 -8.87 8.51 3.14
C SER A 1 -8.94 8.58 4.67
N PHE A 2 -9.81 7.78 5.25
CA PHE A 2 -9.99 7.73 6.71
C PHE A 2 -9.14 6.61 7.33
N GLY A 3 -8.81 5.58 6.57
CA GLY A 3 -8.08 4.40 7.06
C GLY A 3 -8.91 3.51 7.99
N THR A 4 -10.08 3.94 8.41
CA THR A 4 -11.00 3.26 9.32
C THR A 4 -12.41 3.18 8.72
N SER A 5 -13.19 2.21 9.15
CA SER A 5 -14.62 2.11 8.85
C SER A 5 -15.50 2.77 9.93
N LYS A 6 -14.89 3.30 11.00
CA LYS A 6 -15.57 3.97 12.10
C LYS A 6 -15.31 5.46 12.05
N TRP A 7 -16.28 6.24 12.53
CA TRP A 7 -16.11 7.68 12.71
C TRP A 7 -15.56 7.95 14.12
N GLU A 8 -14.40 8.58 14.19
CA GLU A 8 -13.65 8.79 15.42
C GLU A 8 -13.49 10.28 15.78
N PHE A 9 -14.06 11.17 14.95
CA PHE A 9 -13.99 12.61 15.20
C PHE A 9 -15.04 13.05 16.23
N THR A 10 -14.66 14.01 17.06
CA THR A 10 -15.59 14.71 17.97
C THR A 10 -16.63 15.51 17.16
N GLU A 11 -17.70 15.95 17.81
CA GLU A 11 -18.76 16.76 17.17
C GLU A 11 -18.19 18.05 16.55
N GLY A 12 -17.33 18.77 17.27
CA GLY A 12 -16.69 19.98 16.77
C GLY A 12 -15.77 19.72 15.56
N GLN A 13 -14.99 18.62 15.59
CA GLN A 13 -14.19 18.21 14.45
C GLN A 13 -15.07 17.82 13.26
N THR A 14 -16.14 17.08 13.50
CA THR A 14 -17.10 16.67 12.46
C THR A 14 -17.72 17.88 11.78
N THR A 15 -18.22 18.85 12.54
CA THR A 15 -18.80 20.09 12.02
C THR A 15 -17.81 20.86 11.15
N ARG A 16 -16.56 21.00 11.61
CA ARG A 16 -15.51 21.69 10.86
C ARG A 16 -15.13 20.93 9.59
N CYS A 17 -14.97 19.62 9.66
CA CYS A 17 -14.66 18.78 8.49
C CYS A 17 -15.81 18.82 7.46
N ALA A 18 -17.06 18.79 7.91
CA ALA A 18 -18.23 18.89 7.02
C ALA A 18 -18.28 20.24 6.28
N ALA A 19 -17.99 21.34 6.98
CA ALA A 19 -17.94 22.67 6.37
C ALA A 19 -16.83 22.77 5.30
N LEU A 20 -15.65 22.19 5.58
CA LEU A 20 -14.54 22.16 4.63
C LEU A 20 -14.79 21.21 3.46
N ALA A 21 -15.36 20.03 3.72
CA ALA A 21 -15.66 19.05 2.67
C ALA A 21 -16.61 19.60 1.61
N LYS A 22 -17.57 20.46 2.00
CA LYS A 22 -18.52 21.11 1.08
C LYS A 22 -17.89 22.16 0.16
N GLN A 23 -16.62 22.51 0.36
CA GLN A 23 -15.87 23.46 -0.48
C GLN A 23 -15.15 22.78 -1.65
N PHE A 24 -15.14 21.43 -1.70
CA PHE A 24 -14.56 20.69 -2.82
C PHE A 24 -15.60 20.53 -3.93
N ASP A 25 -15.20 20.74 -5.17
CA ASP A 25 -16.06 20.53 -6.35
C ASP A 25 -16.37 19.05 -6.55
N ALA A 26 -15.40 18.18 -6.28
CA ALA A 26 -15.54 16.73 -6.34
C ALA A 26 -14.72 16.03 -5.26
N ILE A 27 -15.22 14.90 -4.76
CA ILE A 27 -14.54 14.14 -3.69
C ILE A 27 -14.40 12.67 -4.10
N SER A 28 -13.19 12.15 -3.99
CA SER A 28 -12.93 10.72 -4.07
C SER A 28 -12.24 10.20 -2.83
N VAL A 29 -12.44 8.91 -2.54
CA VAL A 29 -11.83 8.20 -1.41
C VAL A 29 -11.29 6.85 -1.86
N ARG A 30 -10.26 6.35 -1.17
CA ARG A 30 -9.54 5.11 -1.54
C ARG A 30 -10.13 3.85 -0.89
N GLU A 31 -11.10 3.99 -0.02
CA GLU A 31 -11.81 2.89 0.65
C GLU A 31 -13.32 3.06 0.50
N ASP A 32 -14.01 1.95 0.34
CA ASP A 32 -15.46 1.91 0.19
C ASP A 32 -16.20 2.45 1.43
N SER A 33 -15.68 2.14 2.63
CA SER A 33 -16.20 2.69 3.89
C SER A 33 -16.14 4.22 3.92
N GLY A 34 -15.15 4.83 3.26
CA GLY A 34 -14.99 6.29 3.18
C GLY A 34 -16.17 6.98 2.49
N VAL A 35 -16.78 6.36 1.48
CA VAL A 35 -17.99 6.86 0.82
C VAL A 35 -19.14 6.98 1.83
N VAL A 36 -19.33 5.93 2.63
CA VAL A 36 -20.36 5.91 3.67
C VAL A 36 -20.10 6.98 4.74
N LEU A 37 -18.85 7.12 5.18
CA LEU A 37 -18.45 8.11 6.18
C LEU A 37 -18.65 9.55 5.67
N CYS A 38 -18.26 9.84 4.42
CA CYS A 38 -18.50 11.14 3.78
C CYS A 38 -19.98 11.49 3.76
N LYS A 39 -20.83 10.58 3.31
CA LYS A 39 -22.28 10.83 3.23
C LYS A 39 -22.89 11.03 4.61
N LYS A 40 -22.59 10.12 5.54
CA LYS A 40 -23.22 10.09 6.87
C LYS A 40 -22.79 11.25 7.76
N TYR A 41 -21.52 11.60 7.79
CA TYR A 41 -20.96 12.52 8.79
C TYR A 41 -20.58 13.88 8.20
N LEU A 42 -20.22 13.94 6.92
CA LEU A 42 -19.85 15.20 6.28
C LEU A 42 -20.96 15.77 5.41
N GLY A 43 -22.00 14.98 5.08
CA GLY A 43 -23.11 15.40 4.25
C GLY A 43 -22.70 15.70 2.79
N VAL A 44 -21.68 15.02 2.29
CA VAL A 44 -21.15 15.14 0.92
C VAL A 44 -21.15 13.78 0.22
N ASP A 45 -21.30 13.79 -1.09
CA ASP A 45 -21.14 12.61 -1.91
C ASP A 45 -19.65 12.42 -2.27
N ALA A 46 -19.20 11.17 -2.25
CA ALA A 46 -17.84 10.81 -2.62
C ALA A 46 -17.84 9.55 -3.49
N VAL A 47 -16.84 9.43 -4.36
CA VAL A 47 -16.66 8.26 -5.23
C VAL A 47 -15.49 7.41 -4.73
N HIS A 48 -15.68 6.08 -4.67
CA HIS A 48 -14.59 5.15 -4.36
C HIS A 48 -13.75 4.93 -5.61
N LEU A 49 -12.50 5.40 -5.58
CA LEU A 49 -11.53 5.28 -6.67
C LEU A 49 -10.22 4.64 -6.19
N LEU A 50 -9.35 4.32 -7.14
CA LEU A 50 -7.99 3.88 -6.85
C LEU A 50 -7.16 4.96 -6.15
N ASP A 51 -6.11 4.53 -5.47
CA ASP A 51 -5.06 5.43 -5.01
C ASP A 51 -4.42 6.14 -6.22
N PRO A 52 -4.11 7.44 -6.14
CA PRO A 52 -3.50 8.19 -7.25
C PRO A 52 -2.23 7.55 -7.83
N THR A 53 -1.45 6.83 -7.01
CA THR A 53 -0.27 6.11 -7.50
C THR A 53 -0.61 5.03 -8.52
N MET A 54 -1.82 4.51 -8.53
CA MET A 54 -2.29 3.52 -9.50
C MET A 54 -2.79 4.12 -10.82
N LEU A 55 -2.75 5.44 -10.99
CA LEU A 55 -3.10 6.13 -12.24
C LEU A 55 -1.95 6.09 -13.25
N LEU A 56 -0.72 5.98 -12.78
CA LEU A 56 0.48 5.81 -13.60
C LEU A 56 0.66 4.34 -13.97
N ASN A 57 1.42 4.12 -15.04
CA ASN A 57 1.82 2.77 -15.47
C ASN A 57 3.09 2.32 -14.73
N LYS A 58 3.32 1.01 -14.71
CA LYS A 58 4.56 0.44 -14.17
C LYS A 58 5.81 1.04 -14.85
N GLU A 59 5.75 1.28 -16.14
CA GLU A 59 6.82 1.83 -16.97
C GLU A 59 7.20 3.26 -16.55
N ASP A 60 6.25 4.04 -16.01
CA ASP A 60 6.53 5.38 -15.49
C ASP A 60 7.44 5.31 -14.26
N TYR A 61 7.21 4.36 -13.37
CA TYR A 61 8.05 4.10 -12.20
C TYR A 61 9.41 3.50 -12.56
N ILE A 62 9.45 2.60 -13.55
CA ILE A 62 10.70 2.03 -14.06
C ILE A 62 11.62 3.13 -14.60
N ARG A 63 11.08 4.06 -15.39
CA ARG A 63 11.86 5.19 -15.91
C ARG A 63 12.52 6.03 -14.81
N LEU A 64 11.84 6.25 -13.67
CA LEU A 64 12.45 6.98 -12.55
C LEU A 64 13.69 6.27 -12.01
N VAL A 65 13.59 4.94 -11.84
CA VAL A 65 14.71 4.12 -11.34
C VAL A 65 15.88 4.08 -12.33
N GLU A 66 15.57 3.99 -13.63
CA GLU A 66 16.58 3.97 -14.69
C GLU A 66 17.30 5.33 -14.84
N GLN A 67 16.56 6.44 -14.72
CA GLN A 67 17.14 7.79 -14.77
C GLN A 67 18.13 8.03 -13.64
N GLU A 68 17.86 7.53 -12.44
CA GLU A 68 18.75 7.62 -11.29
C GLU A 68 19.86 6.54 -11.28
N GLN A 69 19.87 5.65 -12.28
CA GLN A 69 20.85 4.57 -12.45
C GLN A 69 21.00 3.69 -11.20
N ILE A 70 19.90 3.44 -10.50
CA ILE A 70 19.90 2.62 -9.29
C ILE A 70 20.30 1.18 -9.64
N PRO A 71 21.35 0.62 -9.01
CA PRO A 71 21.82 -0.72 -9.31
C PRO A 71 20.78 -1.77 -8.92
N SER A 72 20.76 -2.90 -9.64
CA SER A 72 19.90 -4.02 -9.29
C SER A 72 20.33 -4.67 -7.98
N SER A 73 19.35 -5.19 -7.25
CA SER A 73 19.55 -5.95 -6.02
C SER A 73 19.50 -7.45 -6.31
N GLU A 74 20.44 -8.20 -5.73
CA GLU A 74 20.39 -9.67 -5.69
C GLU A 74 19.42 -10.20 -4.62
N LYS A 75 19.01 -9.33 -3.68
CA LYS A 75 18.05 -9.66 -2.64
C LYS A 75 16.65 -9.61 -3.22
N LYS A 76 15.97 -10.75 -3.28
CA LYS A 76 14.72 -10.94 -4.03
C LYS A 76 13.46 -10.97 -3.19
N LEU A 77 13.57 -11.02 -1.86
CA LEU A 77 12.45 -10.87 -0.94
C LEU A 77 12.31 -9.40 -0.51
N MET A 78 11.50 -8.63 -1.20
CA MET A 78 11.24 -7.24 -0.79
C MET A 78 10.45 -7.23 0.52
N THR A 79 11.01 -6.58 1.55
CA THR A 79 10.36 -6.41 2.84
C THR A 79 10.15 -4.92 3.13
N TYR A 80 8.89 -4.50 3.19
CA TYR A 80 8.53 -3.13 3.53
C TYR A 80 7.54 -3.13 4.69
N ILE A 81 8.09 -3.10 5.90
CA ILE A 81 7.37 -3.25 7.16
C ILE A 81 7.54 -1.96 7.98
N LEU A 82 6.44 -1.25 8.17
CA LEU A 82 6.42 0.06 8.83
C LEU A 82 6.50 -0.05 10.35
N ASP A 83 5.86 -1.08 10.92
CA ASP A 83 5.80 -1.28 12.36
C ASP A 83 6.36 -2.67 12.70
N GLN A 84 7.58 -2.69 13.19
CA GLN A 84 8.31 -3.91 13.51
C GLN A 84 7.77 -4.59 14.77
N SER A 85 7.64 -5.93 14.73
CA SER A 85 7.39 -6.78 15.89
C SER A 85 8.11 -8.12 15.73
N GLU A 86 8.30 -8.85 16.82
CA GLU A 86 8.90 -10.19 16.79
C GLU A 86 8.10 -11.17 15.90
N GLU A 87 6.77 -11.09 15.97
CA GLU A 87 5.88 -11.90 15.13
C GLU A 87 6.10 -11.62 13.64
N LYS A 88 6.13 -10.35 13.23
CA LYS A 88 6.36 -9.97 11.83
C LYS A 88 7.75 -10.40 11.37
N GLN A 89 8.76 -10.29 12.21
CA GLN A 89 10.10 -10.79 11.90
C GLN A 89 10.13 -12.32 11.77
N ALA A 90 9.36 -13.05 12.60
CA ALA A 90 9.23 -14.50 12.48
C ALA A 90 8.55 -14.88 11.15
N ILE A 91 7.50 -14.14 10.74
CA ILE A 91 6.85 -14.31 9.44
C ILE A 91 7.85 -14.12 8.29
N VAL A 92 8.61 -13.02 8.31
CA VAL A 92 9.63 -12.76 7.27
C VAL A 92 10.67 -13.87 7.23
N ARG A 93 11.19 -14.32 8.38
CA ARG A 93 12.16 -15.43 8.43
C ARG A 93 11.59 -16.71 7.83
N LYS A 94 10.35 -17.07 8.19
CA LYS A 94 9.69 -18.26 7.65
C LYS A 94 9.56 -18.18 6.12
N ILE A 95 9.09 -17.04 5.60
CA ILE A 95 8.93 -16.82 4.16
C ILE A 95 10.28 -16.88 3.44
N SER A 96 11.29 -16.19 3.98
CA SER A 96 12.66 -16.20 3.45
C SER A 96 13.23 -17.62 3.34
N GLN A 97 13.04 -18.43 4.38
CA GLN A 97 13.49 -19.82 4.41
C GLN A 97 12.72 -20.70 3.43
N THR A 98 11.38 -20.60 3.42
CA THR A 98 10.52 -21.43 2.54
C THR A 98 10.79 -21.14 1.07
N LEU A 99 10.95 -19.86 0.70
CA LEU A 99 11.18 -19.45 -0.68
C LEU A 99 12.68 -19.42 -1.06
N SER A 100 13.57 -19.61 -0.10
CA SER A 100 15.04 -19.48 -0.31
C SER A 100 15.43 -18.11 -0.86
N LEU A 101 14.73 -17.03 -0.45
CA LEU A 101 14.97 -15.67 -0.90
C LEU A 101 15.60 -14.81 0.20
N SER A 102 16.64 -14.05 -0.15
CA SER A 102 17.29 -13.11 0.78
C SER A 102 16.46 -11.84 0.94
N PRO A 103 16.18 -11.39 2.19
CA PRO A 103 15.42 -10.17 2.43
C PRO A 103 16.14 -8.91 1.93
N ASN A 104 15.42 -8.06 1.20
CA ASN A 104 15.78 -6.70 0.85
C ASN A 104 14.95 -5.73 1.71
N VAL A 105 15.58 -5.09 2.69
CA VAL A 105 14.93 -4.19 3.64
C VAL A 105 15.19 -2.74 3.21
N VAL A 106 14.17 -2.05 2.75
CA VAL A 106 14.26 -0.65 2.31
C VAL A 106 13.60 0.25 3.37
N MET A 107 14.18 0.25 4.55
CA MET A 107 13.76 1.04 5.71
C MET A 107 15.01 1.59 6.42
N PRO A 108 14.91 2.69 7.18
CA PRO A 108 15.98 3.14 8.04
C PRO A 108 16.40 2.05 9.03
N GLU A 109 17.67 2.04 9.41
CA GLU A 109 18.19 1.09 10.40
C GLU A 109 17.53 1.26 11.78
N LYS A 110 17.24 2.53 12.14
CA LYS A 110 16.60 2.89 13.40
C LYS A 110 15.50 3.93 13.19
N ASN A 111 14.57 3.98 14.10
CA ASN A 111 13.61 5.09 14.18
C ASN A 111 14.11 6.17 15.16
N PHE A 112 13.54 7.37 15.09
CA PHE A 112 13.94 8.51 15.92
C PHE A 112 13.84 8.26 17.43
N ALA A 113 12.97 7.35 17.89
CA ALA A 113 12.86 7.01 19.30
C ALA A 113 14.04 6.15 19.81
N GLN A 114 14.78 5.51 18.89
CA GLN A 114 15.88 4.59 19.19
C GLN A 114 17.26 5.25 19.10
N VAL A 115 17.35 6.49 18.62
CA VAL A 115 18.62 7.16 18.37
C VAL A 115 18.81 8.39 19.25
N GLY A 116 20.07 8.63 19.64
CA GLY A 116 20.51 9.91 20.18
C GLY A 116 20.91 10.88 19.07
N LYS A 117 21.22 12.14 19.46
CA LYS A 117 21.61 13.19 18.49
C LYS A 117 22.78 12.83 17.56
N LYS A 118 23.61 11.85 17.94
CA LYS A 118 24.81 11.43 17.17
C LYS A 118 24.52 10.42 16.07
N ASP A 119 23.34 9.79 16.09
CA ASP A 119 23.00 8.66 15.19
C ASP A 119 21.82 8.98 14.25
N ILE A 120 21.56 10.26 14.01
CA ILE A 120 20.45 10.73 13.16
C ILE A 120 20.52 10.15 11.76
N ASP A 121 21.73 9.94 11.22
CA ASP A 121 21.96 9.37 9.90
C ASP A 121 21.37 7.96 9.75
N GLN A 122 21.23 7.21 10.85
CA GLN A 122 20.62 5.87 10.85
C GLN A 122 19.08 5.92 10.73
N CYS A 123 18.47 7.12 10.82
CA CYS A 123 17.05 7.36 10.65
C CYS A 123 16.67 7.86 9.26
N VAL A 124 17.65 8.01 8.36
CA VAL A 124 17.41 8.50 7.01
C VAL A 124 16.77 7.38 6.18
N PHE A 125 15.64 7.70 5.56
CA PHE A 125 15.01 6.77 4.60
C PHE A 125 15.86 6.68 3.34
N PRO A 126 16.00 5.48 2.76
CA PRO A 126 16.57 5.35 1.42
C PRO A 126 15.81 6.21 0.39
N PRO A 127 16.44 6.60 -0.71
CA PRO A 127 15.76 7.28 -1.82
C PRO A 127 14.53 6.49 -2.28
N VAL A 128 13.50 7.21 -2.76
CA VAL A 128 12.28 6.57 -3.28
C VAL A 128 12.59 5.64 -4.45
N THR A 129 13.61 5.96 -5.24
CA THR A 129 14.08 5.14 -6.36
C THR A 129 14.69 3.81 -5.92
N ASP A 130 15.39 3.77 -4.78
CA ASP A 130 15.85 2.50 -4.17
C ASP A 130 14.66 1.64 -3.72
N TRP A 131 13.64 2.28 -3.15
CA TRP A 131 12.43 1.60 -2.74
C TRP A 131 11.67 1.03 -3.95
N LEU A 132 11.54 1.79 -5.05
CA LEU A 132 10.97 1.31 -6.30
C LEU A 132 11.80 0.18 -6.90
N ARG A 133 13.14 0.29 -6.85
CA ARG A 133 14.05 -0.75 -7.30
C ARG A 133 13.84 -2.05 -6.55
N GLY A 134 13.59 -1.99 -5.24
CA GLY A 134 13.25 -3.14 -4.44
C GLY A 134 12.04 -3.92 -4.97
N PHE A 135 10.96 -3.22 -5.40
CA PHE A 135 9.81 -3.87 -6.03
C PHE A 135 10.13 -4.40 -7.43
N MET A 136 10.89 -3.65 -8.24
CA MET A 136 11.28 -4.11 -9.59
C MET A 136 12.01 -5.44 -9.55
N ASP A 137 12.96 -5.58 -8.62
CA ASP A 137 13.84 -6.76 -8.52
C ASP A 137 13.24 -7.91 -7.72
N ALA A 138 12.17 -7.64 -6.94
CA ALA A 138 11.56 -8.65 -6.08
C ALA A 138 11.03 -9.86 -6.87
N GLU A 139 11.24 -11.04 -6.33
CA GLU A 139 10.53 -12.27 -6.69
C GLU A 139 9.30 -12.46 -5.79
N TYR A 140 9.37 -11.95 -4.56
CA TYR A 140 8.27 -11.96 -3.61
C TYR A 140 8.27 -10.73 -2.72
N VAL A 141 7.09 -10.28 -2.25
CA VAL A 141 6.96 -9.10 -1.38
C VAL A 141 6.26 -9.48 -0.07
N VAL A 142 6.80 -8.99 1.05
CA VAL A 142 6.18 -9.06 2.38
C VAL A 142 6.03 -7.65 2.92
N THR A 143 4.81 -7.24 3.23
CA THR A 143 4.56 -5.86 3.66
C THR A 143 3.42 -5.75 4.66
N ASP A 144 3.46 -4.73 5.52
CA ASP A 144 2.35 -4.26 6.35
C ASP A 144 1.89 -2.85 5.91
N SER A 145 2.38 -2.40 4.75
CA SER A 145 2.11 -1.08 4.20
C SER A 145 1.04 -1.12 3.09
N PHE A 146 0.10 -0.19 3.14
CA PHE A 146 -0.86 -0.01 2.06
C PHE A 146 -0.16 0.24 0.71
N HIS A 147 0.82 1.15 0.66
CA HIS A 147 1.57 1.39 -0.58
C HIS A 147 2.48 0.21 -0.96
N GLY A 148 2.99 -0.55 0.01
CA GLY A 148 3.67 -1.80 -0.28
C GLY A 148 2.78 -2.79 -1.04
N THR A 149 1.51 -2.90 -0.64
CA THR A 149 0.49 -3.71 -1.34
C THR A 149 0.18 -3.15 -2.73
N VAL A 150 -0.03 -1.82 -2.84
CA VAL A 150 -0.28 -1.15 -4.12
C VAL A 150 0.84 -1.39 -5.12
N PHE A 151 2.10 -1.23 -4.71
CA PHE A 151 3.24 -1.40 -5.59
C PHE A 151 3.52 -2.87 -5.92
N SER A 152 3.16 -3.83 -5.05
CA SER A 152 3.15 -5.25 -5.40
C SER A 152 2.20 -5.54 -6.56
N ILE A 153 1.02 -4.92 -6.57
CA ILE A 153 0.05 -5.02 -7.65
C ILE A 153 0.61 -4.35 -8.93
N ILE A 154 1.10 -3.10 -8.85
CA ILE A 154 1.64 -2.35 -9.99
C ILE A 154 2.78 -3.12 -10.67
N PHE A 155 3.71 -3.70 -9.89
CA PHE A 155 4.85 -4.44 -10.42
C PHE A 155 4.56 -5.92 -10.70
N ASN A 156 3.32 -6.38 -10.51
CA ASN A 156 2.90 -7.78 -10.68
C ASN A 156 3.79 -8.75 -9.88
N LYS A 157 4.04 -8.43 -8.62
CA LYS A 157 4.85 -9.27 -7.72
C LYS A 157 3.95 -10.11 -6.81
N PRO A 158 4.21 -11.42 -6.68
CA PRO A 158 3.57 -12.22 -5.64
C PRO A 158 3.85 -11.60 -4.28
N PHE A 159 2.86 -11.60 -3.40
CA PHE A 159 3.01 -10.93 -2.11
C PHE A 159 2.10 -11.53 -1.03
N VAL A 160 2.44 -11.22 0.21
CA VAL A 160 1.54 -11.32 1.35
C VAL A 160 1.50 -9.99 2.11
N VAL A 161 0.34 -9.70 2.69
CA VAL A 161 0.09 -8.50 3.49
C VAL A 161 -0.11 -8.91 4.93
N MET A 162 0.72 -8.37 5.82
CA MET A 162 0.52 -8.52 7.27
C MET A 162 -0.46 -7.47 7.77
N ALA A 163 -1.37 -7.88 8.65
CA ALA A 163 -2.33 -6.97 9.25
C ALA A 163 -1.62 -5.86 10.05
N ASN A 164 -2.01 -4.61 9.81
CA ASN A 164 -1.53 -3.46 10.57
C ASN A 164 -2.74 -2.67 11.09
N ARG A 165 -3.22 -3.05 12.27
CA ARG A 165 -4.43 -2.48 12.87
C ARG A 165 -4.27 -1.01 13.26
N GLU A 166 -3.07 -0.60 13.66
CA GLU A 166 -2.77 0.76 14.10
C GLU A 166 -2.81 1.77 12.94
N ARG A 167 -2.48 1.33 11.72
CA ARG A 167 -2.47 2.17 10.51
C ARG A 167 -3.77 2.11 9.71
N GLY A 168 -4.78 1.42 10.21
CA GLY A 168 -6.11 1.35 9.61
C GLY A 168 -6.26 0.26 8.54
N MET A 169 -7.15 -0.68 8.82
CA MET A 169 -7.40 -1.87 7.99
C MET A 169 -8.29 -1.59 6.77
N ALA A 170 -9.16 -0.56 6.84
CA ALA A 170 -10.20 -0.33 5.84
C ALA A 170 -9.64 -0.17 4.41
N ARG A 171 -8.51 0.51 4.26
CA ARG A 171 -7.85 0.71 2.95
C ARG A 171 -7.37 -0.59 2.34
N PHE A 172 -6.74 -1.44 3.16
CA PHE A 172 -6.25 -2.76 2.71
C PHE A 172 -7.40 -3.65 2.32
N THR A 173 -8.42 -3.77 3.20
CA THR A 173 -9.60 -4.60 2.93
C THR A 173 -10.29 -4.16 1.65
N SER A 174 -10.47 -2.85 1.46
CA SER A 174 -11.09 -2.30 0.25
C SER A 174 -10.26 -2.58 -1.00
N LEU A 175 -8.92 -2.43 -0.93
CA LEU A 175 -8.01 -2.71 -2.04
C LEU A 175 -8.00 -4.20 -2.40
N LEU A 176 -7.74 -5.07 -1.43
CA LEU A 176 -7.67 -6.51 -1.67
C LEU A 176 -8.99 -7.06 -2.21
N LYS A 177 -10.13 -6.64 -1.65
CA LYS A 177 -11.46 -7.00 -2.15
C LYS A 177 -11.68 -6.53 -3.58
N LYS A 178 -11.27 -5.30 -3.92
CA LYS A 178 -11.41 -4.75 -5.29
C LYS A 178 -10.64 -5.57 -6.32
N PHE A 179 -9.47 -6.09 -5.96
CA PHE A 179 -8.62 -6.91 -6.83
C PHE A 179 -8.83 -8.42 -6.66
N GLU A 180 -9.75 -8.84 -5.77
CA GLU A 180 -10.00 -10.25 -5.44
C GLU A 180 -8.73 -10.97 -4.96
N LEU A 181 -8.03 -10.34 -4.00
CA LEU A 181 -6.74 -10.76 -3.43
C LEU A 181 -6.80 -10.93 -1.91
N GLU A 182 -8.00 -11.14 -1.33
CA GLU A 182 -8.19 -11.27 0.11
C GLU A 182 -7.39 -12.44 0.70
N GLU A 183 -7.12 -13.47 -0.08
CA GLU A 183 -6.28 -14.59 0.33
C GLU A 183 -4.81 -14.21 0.58
N ARG A 184 -4.37 -13.03 0.17
CA ARG A 184 -3.01 -12.54 0.45
C ARG A 184 -2.81 -12.03 1.88
N TRP A 185 -3.89 -11.95 2.69
CA TRP A 185 -3.77 -11.63 4.10
C TRP A 185 -3.00 -12.69 4.90
N VAL A 186 -2.14 -12.21 5.81
CA VAL A 186 -1.46 -12.97 6.85
C VAL A 186 -1.74 -12.28 8.19
N HIS A 187 -2.43 -12.95 9.08
CA HIS A 187 -2.77 -12.44 10.40
C HIS A 187 -1.83 -12.96 11.49
N SER A 188 -1.24 -14.13 11.26
CA SER A 188 -0.35 -14.80 12.19
C SER A 188 0.69 -15.68 11.45
N LEU A 189 1.65 -16.24 12.19
CA LEU A 189 2.67 -17.13 11.64
C LEU A 189 2.09 -18.43 11.07
N GLU A 190 0.95 -18.88 11.59
CA GLU A 190 0.25 -20.09 11.14
C GLU A 190 -0.32 -19.92 9.72
N ASP A 191 -0.71 -18.69 9.36
CA ASP A 191 -1.24 -18.38 8.01
C ASP A 191 -0.18 -18.52 6.90
N VAL A 192 1.09 -18.54 7.28
CA VAL A 192 2.21 -18.70 6.34
C VAL A 192 2.42 -20.17 6.04
N THR A 193 1.68 -20.69 5.07
CA THR A 193 1.80 -22.06 4.58
C THR A 193 2.56 -22.11 3.25
N GLU A 194 3.23 -23.23 2.95
CA GLU A 194 3.88 -23.45 1.66
C GLU A 194 2.90 -23.25 0.51
N GLN A 195 1.69 -23.78 0.64
CA GLN A 195 0.65 -23.60 -0.37
C GLN A 195 0.40 -22.12 -0.64
N LYS A 196 0.12 -21.30 0.39
CA LYS A 196 -0.14 -19.86 0.22
C LYS A 196 1.04 -19.13 -0.46
N LEU A 197 2.26 -19.51 -0.13
CA LEU A 197 3.45 -18.85 -0.70
C LEU A 197 3.68 -19.21 -2.17
N HIS A 198 3.31 -20.42 -2.58
CA HIS A 198 3.43 -20.90 -3.97
C HIS A 198 2.16 -20.70 -4.80
N ASP A 199 1.02 -20.35 -4.18
CA ASP A 199 -0.19 -20.02 -4.90
C ASP A 199 0.07 -18.80 -5.82
N SER A 200 -0.10 -19.02 -7.11
CA SER A 200 0.09 -17.98 -8.13
C SER A 200 -1.01 -16.92 -8.07
N VAL A 201 -0.60 -15.66 -8.15
CA VAL A 201 -1.53 -14.55 -8.37
C VAL A 201 -1.90 -14.51 -9.86
N ASN A 202 -3.19 -14.49 -10.16
CA ASN A 202 -3.64 -14.29 -11.54
C ASN A 202 -3.52 -12.81 -11.93
N PHE A 203 -2.29 -12.42 -12.30
CA PHE A 203 -2.02 -11.04 -12.70
C PHE A 203 -2.72 -10.60 -13.99
N GLU A 204 -3.14 -11.49 -14.85
CA GLU A 204 -3.96 -11.12 -16.01
C GLU A 204 -5.31 -10.56 -15.55
N LYS A 205 -5.96 -11.24 -14.59
CA LYS A 205 -7.21 -10.78 -13.97
C LYS A 205 -7.00 -9.46 -13.21
N VAL A 206 -5.96 -9.39 -12.39
CA VAL A 206 -5.61 -8.20 -11.61
C VAL A 206 -5.39 -6.99 -12.51
N ASN A 207 -4.63 -7.13 -13.59
CA ASN A 207 -4.35 -6.06 -14.53
C ASN A 207 -5.61 -5.63 -15.31
N ARG A 208 -6.53 -6.55 -15.59
CA ARG A 208 -7.83 -6.21 -16.19
C ARG A 208 -8.66 -5.33 -15.25
N ILE A 209 -8.76 -5.72 -13.98
CA ILE A 209 -9.45 -4.92 -12.95
C ILE A 209 -8.78 -3.55 -12.82
N TRP A 210 -7.45 -3.52 -12.72
CA TRP A 210 -6.68 -2.28 -12.62
C TRP A 210 -6.98 -1.32 -13.79
N ASN A 211 -6.95 -1.82 -15.02
CA ASN A 211 -7.22 -0.99 -16.20
C ASN A 211 -8.63 -0.38 -16.16
N ILE A 212 -9.66 -1.15 -15.80
CA ILE A 212 -11.04 -0.67 -15.68
C ILE A 212 -11.14 0.43 -14.61
N GLU A 213 -10.61 0.17 -13.43
CA GLU A 213 -10.69 1.12 -12.31
C GLU A 213 -9.83 2.37 -12.55
N ARG A 214 -8.70 2.24 -13.24
CA ARG A 214 -7.85 3.36 -13.65
C ARG A 214 -8.56 4.29 -14.62
N GLU A 215 -9.20 3.75 -15.65
CA GLU A 215 -9.97 4.56 -16.60
C GLU A 215 -11.17 5.25 -15.92
N LYS A 216 -11.82 4.60 -14.97
CA LYS A 216 -12.86 5.22 -14.15
C LYS A 216 -12.31 6.40 -13.33
N ALA A 217 -11.13 6.23 -12.71
CA ALA A 217 -10.49 7.28 -11.92
C ALA A 217 -10.02 8.46 -12.78
N LYS A 218 -9.46 8.19 -13.97
CA LYS A 218 -9.07 9.23 -14.94
C LYS A 218 -10.29 10.02 -15.42
N ARG A 219 -11.38 9.34 -15.75
CA ARG A 219 -12.63 10.02 -16.18
C ARG A 219 -13.14 10.94 -15.07
N PHE A 220 -13.16 10.48 -13.82
CA PHE A 220 -13.53 11.32 -12.69
C PHE A 220 -12.67 12.59 -12.59
N LEU A 221 -11.35 12.49 -12.80
CA LEU A 221 -10.47 13.66 -12.78
C LEU A 221 -10.75 14.61 -13.92
N ILE A 222 -10.91 14.08 -15.14
CA ILE A 222 -11.22 14.90 -16.35
C ILE A 222 -12.54 15.67 -16.14
N GLU A 223 -13.60 14.97 -15.72
CA GLU A 223 -14.91 15.58 -15.47
C GLU A 223 -14.90 16.60 -14.31
N SER A 224 -14.07 16.34 -13.27
CA SER A 224 -14.00 17.23 -12.09
C SER A 224 -13.11 18.46 -12.30
N LEU A 225 -12.25 18.46 -13.30
CA LEU A 225 -11.30 19.53 -13.61
C LEU A 225 -11.69 20.29 -14.89
N ASP A 226 -12.82 19.97 -15.51
CA ASP A 226 -13.29 20.54 -16.78
C ASP A 226 -12.21 20.48 -17.90
N LEU A 227 -11.48 19.33 -17.99
CA LEU A 227 -10.40 19.09 -18.94
C LEU A 227 -10.88 18.37 -20.22
#